data_790690d6065233264743514d37a258fc
#
_entry.id   790690d6065233264743514d37a258fc
#
_cell.length_a   1.000
_cell.length_b   1.000
_cell.length_c   1.000
_cell.angle_alpha   90.00
_cell.angle_beta   90.00
_cell.angle_gamma   90.00
#
_symmetry.space_group_name_H-M   'P 1'
#
loop_
_entity.id
_entity.type
_entity.pdbx_description
1 polymer ?
#
loop_
_entity_poly.entity_id
_entity_poly.type
_entity_poly.pdbx_seq_one_letter_code
_entity_poly.pdbx_strand_id
1 'polypeptide(L)'
;MGAPAIDRDSAPWWDGLRAHRVVVQECRVCTRRWLPRTPACPYCGAGTPNDQPVSGTGVVYSFVRAHRAMSDAMADEVPYTIAAIDLDGGGRVFARVEGDCAIGHRVAPEFVDHDTWTELRYSECP
;
A
#
# COMPACT_ATOMS: atom_id res chain seq x y z
N MET A 1 -4.46 -14.84 -4.41
CA MET A 1 -4.12 -13.66 -5.23
C MET A 1 -2.88 -13.96 -6.05
N GLY A 2 -2.92 -13.69 -7.35
CA GLY A 2 -1.78 -13.90 -8.21
C GLY A 2 -0.66 -12.88 -7.97
N ALA A 3 0.56 -13.24 -8.36
CA ALA A 3 1.70 -12.33 -8.24
C ALA A 3 1.49 -11.08 -9.10
N PRO A 4 1.89 -9.90 -8.61
CA PRO A 4 1.81 -8.67 -9.39
C PRO A 4 2.81 -8.68 -10.54
N ALA A 5 2.54 -7.89 -11.57
CA ALA A 5 3.51 -7.60 -12.60
C ALA A 5 4.49 -6.55 -12.05
N ILE A 6 5.72 -6.98 -11.75
CA ILE A 6 6.75 -6.09 -11.22
C ILE A 6 7.56 -5.57 -12.40
N ASP A 7 7.53 -4.27 -12.59
CA ASP A 7 8.32 -3.59 -13.62
C ASP A 7 9.38 -2.68 -12.99
N ARG A 8 10.12 -2.00 -13.84
CA ARG A 8 11.20 -1.10 -13.43
C ARG A 8 10.68 0.03 -12.53
N ASP A 9 9.51 0.57 -12.85
CA ASP A 9 8.96 1.71 -12.11
C ASP A 9 8.39 1.31 -10.76
N SER A 10 7.83 0.11 -10.65
CA SER A 10 7.25 -0.41 -9.40
C SER A 10 8.24 -1.19 -8.54
N ALA A 11 9.42 -1.55 -9.07
CA ALA A 11 10.39 -2.38 -8.36
C ALA A 11 10.76 -1.84 -6.98
N PRO A 12 11.02 -0.54 -6.77
CA PRO A 12 11.35 -0.05 -5.41
C PRO A 12 10.25 -0.29 -4.39
N TRP A 13 8.98 -0.22 -4.81
CA TRP A 13 7.86 -0.54 -3.95
C TRP A 13 7.87 -2.02 -3.54
N TRP A 14 7.98 -2.92 -4.51
CA TRP A 14 7.96 -4.37 -4.26
C TRP A 14 9.20 -4.84 -3.51
N ASP A 15 10.36 -4.29 -3.82
CA ASP A 15 11.61 -4.57 -3.09
C ASP A 15 11.49 -4.13 -1.63
N GLY A 16 10.89 -2.99 -1.39
CA GLY A 16 10.61 -2.51 -0.04
C GLY A 16 9.72 -3.48 0.73
N LEU A 17 8.60 -3.89 0.13
CA LEU A 17 7.69 -4.86 0.76
C LEU A 17 8.39 -6.19 1.05
N ARG A 18 9.25 -6.66 0.14
CA ARG A 18 9.99 -7.90 0.35
C ARG A 18 10.93 -7.80 1.55
N ALA A 19 11.43 -6.61 1.84
CA ALA A 19 12.23 -6.31 3.03
C ALA A 19 11.36 -5.88 4.23
N HIS A 20 10.05 -6.04 4.14
CA HIS A 20 9.06 -5.64 5.14
C HIS A 20 9.11 -4.15 5.48
N ARG A 21 9.19 -3.33 4.43
CA ARG A 21 9.17 -1.87 4.54
C ARG A 21 8.12 -1.29 3.60
N VAL A 22 7.48 -0.23 4.08
CA VAL A 22 6.61 0.60 3.25
C VAL A 22 7.42 1.80 2.80
N VAL A 23 7.52 2.00 1.48
CA VAL A 23 8.36 3.04 0.88
C VAL A 23 7.47 4.01 0.12
N VAL A 24 7.57 5.29 0.45
CA VAL A 24 6.87 6.37 -0.24
C VAL A 24 7.86 7.18 -1.06
N GLN A 25 7.37 8.00 -2.00
CA GLN A 25 8.22 8.94 -2.72
C GLN A 25 8.24 10.28 -1.99
N GLU A 26 9.39 10.93 -2.01
CA GLU A 26 9.58 12.26 -1.44
C GLU A 26 10.25 13.17 -2.48
N CYS A 27 9.68 14.35 -2.66
CA CYS A 27 10.24 15.34 -3.59
C CYS A 27 11.55 15.92 -3.05
N ARG A 28 12.55 16.00 -3.92
CA ARG A 28 13.85 16.60 -3.56
C ARG A 28 13.79 18.11 -3.36
N VAL A 29 12.75 18.75 -3.92
CA VAL A 29 12.61 20.21 -3.93
C VAL A 29 11.59 20.68 -2.91
N CYS A 30 10.31 20.22 -3.03
CA CYS A 30 9.26 20.69 -2.13
C CYS A 30 9.09 19.84 -0.88
N THR A 31 9.79 18.71 -0.78
CA THR A 31 9.80 17.77 0.36
C THR A 31 8.48 17.05 0.64
N ARG A 32 7.48 17.24 -0.18
CA ARG A 32 6.20 16.52 -0.05
C ARG A 32 6.37 15.05 -0.39
N ARG A 33 5.56 14.23 0.25
CA ARG A 33 5.56 12.78 0.06
C ARG A 33 4.25 12.33 -0.57
N TRP A 34 4.30 11.24 -1.34
CA TRP A 34 3.12 10.73 -2.01
C TRP A 34 3.24 9.25 -2.35
N LEU A 35 2.11 8.63 -2.57
CA LEU A 35 1.85 7.39 -3.30
C LEU A 35 0.49 7.58 -3.99
N PRO A 36 0.24 6.95 -5.11
CA PRO A 36 1.07 5.98 -5.82
C PRO A 36 2.29 6.62 -6.48
N ARG A 37 3.24 5.79 -6.87
CA ARG A 37 4.51 6.20 -7.48
C ARG A 37 4.30 6.93 -8.80
N THR A 38 5.03 8.02 -8.98
CA THR A 38 5.06 8.80 -10.22
C THR A 38 6.51 9.14 -10.58
N PRO A 39 6.83 9.42 -11.87
CA PRO A 39 8.20 9.78 -12.24
C PRO A 39 8.62 11.17 -11.79
N ALA A 40 7.66 12.05 -11.51
CA ALA A 40 7.90 13.41 -11.06
C ALA A 40 6.94 13.78 -9.95
N CYS A 41 7.32 14.78 -9.14
CA CYS A 41 6.47 15.28 -8.06
C CYS A 41 5.13 15.80 -8.60
N PRO A 42 4.01 15.28 -8.10
CA PRO A 42 2.69 15.75 -8.56
C PRO A 42 2.36 17.16 -8.07
N TYR A 43 3.13 17.70 -7.14
CA TYR A 43 2.88 19.02 -6.55
C TYR A 43 3.69 20.13 -7.20
N CYS A 44 4.97 19.89 -7.52
CA CYS A 44 5.83 20.94 -8.08
C CYS A 44 6.48 20.55 -9.40
N GLY A 45 6.34 19.31 -9.88
CA GLY A 45 6.89 18.86 -11.16
C GLY A 45 8.36 18.47 -11.15
N ALA A 46 9.06 18.58 -10.02
CA ALA A 46 10.46 18.18 -9.95
C ALA A 46 10.63 16.69 -10.25
N GLY A 47 11.64 16.33 -11.02
CA GLY A 47 11.93 14.95 -11.38
C GLY A 47 12.75 14.21 -10.35
N THR A 48 12.96 12.92 -10.59
CA THR A 48 13.83 12.03 -9.80
C THR A 48 13.57 12.09 -8.28
N PRO A 49 12.34 11.74 -7.83
CA PRO A 49 12.04 11.73 -6.40
C PRO A 49 12.88 10.70 -5.64
N ASN A 50 13.05 10.92 -4.35
CA ASN A 50 13.68 9.95 -3.43
C ASN A 50 12.66 8.89 -3.02
N ASP A 51 13.16 7.69 -2.74
CA ASP A 51 12.39 6.65 -2.07
C ASP A 51 12.65 6.72 -0.57
N GLN A 52 11.58 6.86 0.21
CA GLN A 52 11.67 7.08 1.65
C GLN A 52 10.91 6.01 2.42
N PRO A 53 11.60 5.19 3.23
CA PRO A 53 10.90 4.26 4.13
C PRO A 53 10.11 4.99 5.20
N VAL A 54 8.92 4.48 5.49
CA VAL A 54 8.04 5.02 6.55
C VAL A 54 7.52 3.87 7.41
N SER A 55 6.90 4.18 8.54
CA SER A 55 6.35 3.17 9.44
C SER A 55 5.27 2.32 8.78
N GLY A 56 4.57 2.89 7.80
CA GLY A 56 3.47 2.23 7.13
C GLY A 56 2.14 2.28 7.89
N THR A 57 2.12 2.79 9.11
CA THR A 57 0.88 3.00 9.86
C THR A 57 0.05 4.11 9.21
N GLY A 58 -1.25 4.05 9.37
CA GLY A 58 -2.12 5.04 8.78
C GLY A 58 -3.55 4.95 9.30
N VAL A 59 -4.44 5.64 8.60
CA VAL A 59 -5.85 5.75 8.95
C VAL A 59 -6.69 5.33 7.75
N VAL A 60 -7.73 4.55 7.99
CA VAL A 60 -8.68 4.16 6.95
C VAL A 60 -9.46 5.38 6.50
N TYR A 61 -9.27 5.75 5.24
CA TYR A 61 -10.02 6.84 4.60
C TYR A 61 -11.37 6.35 4.10
N SER A 62 -11.38 5.20 3.42
CA SER A 62 -12.59 4.55 2.92
C SER A 62 -12.30 3.07 2.72
N PHE A 63 -13.35 2.27 2.56
CA PHE A 63 -13.18 0.85 2.28
C PHE A 63 -14.35 0.31 1.49
N VAL A 64 -14.13 -0.84 0.86
CA VAL A 64 -15.16 -1.63 0.20
C VAL A 64 -15.06 -3.07 0.68
N ARG A 65 -16.19 -3.75 0.65
CA ARG A 65 -16.25 -5.17 0.97
C ARG A 65 -16.54 -5.96 -0.30
N ALA A 66 -15.59 -6.79 -0.69
CA ALA A 66 -15.72 -7.59 -1.90
C ALA A 66 -16.44 -8.89 -1.57
N HIS A 67 -17.64 -9.06 -2.14
CA HIS A 67 -18.46 -10.27 -1.96
C HIS A 67 -18.34 -11.22 -3.14
N ARG A 68 -17.73 -10.79 -4.23
CA ARG A 68 -17.55 -11.55 -5.44
C ARG A 68 -16.07 -11.74 -5.76
N ALA A 69 -15.65 -12.98 -5.99
CA ALA A 69 -14.29 -13.27 -6.34
C ALA A 69 -13.96 -12.77 -7.76
N MET A 70 -12.79 -12.15 -7.92
CA MET A 70 -12.30 -11.69 -9.22
C MET A 70 -11.69 -12.83 -10.04
N SER A 71 -11.39 -13.96 -9.39
CA SER A 71 -10.86 -15.17 -10.02
C SER A 71 -11.23 -16.39 -9.20
N ASP A 72 -11.13 -17.57 -9.79
CA ASP A 72 -11.39 -18.83 -9.07
C ASP A 72 -10.42 -19.02 -7.90
N ALA A 73 -9.20 -18.52 -8.02
CA ALA A 73 -8.20 -18.60 -6.96
C ALA A 73 -8.61 -17.82 -5.71
N MET A 74 -9.49 -16.83 -5.84
CA MET A 74 -9.97 -16.00 -4.74
C MET A 74 -11.37 -16.41 -4.22
N ALA A 75 -11.95 -17.46 -4.78
CA ALA A 75 -13.33 -17.84 -4.45
C ALA A 75 -13.53 -18.14 -2.96
N ASP A 76 -12.53 -18.70 -2.29
CA ASP A 76 -12.60 -19.04 -0.86
C ASP A 76 -12.25 -17.85 0.06
N GLU A 77 -11.82 -16.72 -0.50
CA GLU A 77 -11.38 -15.57 0.28
C GLU A 77 -12.47 -14.51 0.47
N VAL A 78 -13.55 -14.58 -0.31
CA VAL A 78 -14.65 -13.63 -0.17
C VAL A 78 -15.55 -14.00 1.02
N PRO A 79 -16.14 -13.02 1.74
CA PRO A 79 -15.92 -11.58 1.56
C PRO A 79 -14.59 -11.12 2.17
N TYR A 80 -13.95 -10.16 1.51
CA TYR A 80 -12.75 -9.53 2.05
C TYR A 80 -12.87 -8.01 1.91
N THR A 81 -12.10 -7.27 2.71
CA THR A 81 -12.14 -5.81 2.76
C THR A 81 -10.89 -5.24 2.12
N ILE A 82 -11.08 -4.27 1.23
CA ILE A 82 -10.00 -3.46 0.68
C ILE A 82 -10.22 -2.02 1.12
N ALA A 83 -9.21 -1.41 1.72
CA ALA A 83 -9.29 -0.05 2.21
C ALA A 83 -8.32 0.87 1.48
N ALA A 84 -8.72 2.13 1.35
CA ALA A 84 -7.82 3.24 1.05
C ALA A 84 -7.28 3.74 2.38
N ILE A 85 -5.98 3.70 2.54
CA ILE A 85 -5.32 4.03 3.80
C ILE A 85 -4.43 5.24 3.59
N ASP A 86 -4.69 6.30 4.36
CA ASP A 86 -3.83 7.47 4.38
C ASP A 86 -2.68 7.22 5.35
N LEU A 87 -1.46 7.16 4.81
CA LEU A 87 -0.26 6.86 5.59
C LEU A 87 0.16 8.06 6.43
N ASP A 88 0.57 7.81 7.67
CA ASP A 88 1.14 8.84 8.53
C ASP A 88 2.38 9.47 7.90
N GLY A 89 3.16 8.66 7.18
CA GLY A 89 4.37 9.12 6.49
C GLY A 89 4.13 9.81 5.15
N GLY A 90 2.87 9.99 4.76
CA GLY A 90 2.46 10.60 3.49
C GLY A 90 2.06 9.58 2.44
N GLY A 91 1.16 9.98 1.56
CA GLY A 91 0.66 9.11 0.51
C GLY A 91 -0.54 8.27 0.93
N ARG A 92 -1.10 7.58 -0.04
CA ARG A 92 -2.27 6.70 0.13
C ARG A 92 -2.01 5.37 -0.53
N VAL A 93 -2.32 4.29 0.17
CA VAL A 93 -2.24 2.93 -0.37
C VAL A 93 -3.61 2.27 -0.36
N PHE A 94 -3.78 1.29 -1.24
CA PHE A 94 -4.94 0.41 -1.24
C PHE A 94 -4.45 -0.96 -0.83
N ALA A 95 -5.04 -1.53 0.21
CA ALA A 95 -4.62 -2.82 0.72
C ALA A 95 -5.77 -3.55 1.39
N ARG A 96 -5.63 -4.86 1.43
CA ARG A 96 -6.56 -5.71 2.16
C ARG A 96 -6.41 -5.49 3.65
N VAL A 97 -7.53 -5.35 4.35
CA VAL A 97 -7.56 -5.21 5.81
C VAL A 97 -8.14 -6.48 6.40
N GLU A 98 -7.41 -7.07 7.33
CA GLU A 98 -7.86 -8.22 8.10
C GLU A 98 -8.62 -7.76 9.33
N GLY A 99 -9.71 -8.47 9.66
CA GLY A 99 -10.54 -8.15 10.80
C GLY A 99 -11.50 -6.99 10.54
N ASP A 100 -11.91 -6.33 11.62
CA ASP A 100 -12.84 -5.22 11.55
C ASP A 100 -12.22 -3.99 10.91
N CYS A 101 -13.01 -3.29 10.10
CA CYS A 101 -12.58 -2.10 9.39
C CYS A 101 -13.68 -1.05 9.47
N ALA A 102 -13.31 0.15 9.84
CA ALA A 102 -14.19 1.31 9.81
C ALA A 102 -13.40 2.56 9.42
N ILE A 103 -14.07 3.52 8.80
CA ILE A 103 -13.46 4.81 8.46
C ILE A 103 -12.96 5.48 9.74
N GLY A 104 -11.74 5.98 9.71
CA GLY A 104 -11.10 6.60 10.86
C GLY A 104 -10.31 5.66 11.76
N HIS A 105 -10.42 4.34 11.57
CA HIS A 105 -9.61 3.40 12.34
C HIS A 105 -8.13 3.52 11.99
N ARG A 106 -7.31 3.45 13.01
CA ARG A 106 -5.86 3.34 12.83
C ARG A 106 -5.49 1.91 12.51
N VAL A 107 -4.63 1.75 11.52
CA VAL A 107 -4.21 0.43 11.04
C VAL A 107 -2.69 0.37 10.92
N ALA A 108 -2.17 -0.83 11.09
CA ALA A 108 -0.74 -1.11 10.98
C ALA A 108 -0.48 -2.12 9.86
N PRO A 109 0.67 -2.02 9.18
CA PRO A 109 1.00 -2.92 8.10
C PRO A 109 1.32 -4.34 8.57
N GLU A 110 0.92 -5.30 7.78
CA GLU A 110 1.32 -6.69 7.88
C GLU A 110 1.89 -7.12 6.54
N PHE A 111 2.96 -7.91 6.57
CA PHE A 111 3.63 -8.35 5.36
C PHE A 111 3.41 -9.85 5.19
N VAL A 112 2.78 -10.22 4.07
CA VAL A 112 2.50 -11.62 3.75
C VAL A 112 3.46 -12.05 2.65
N ASP A 113 4.45 -12.87 3.00
CA ASP A 113 5.43 -13.34 2.05
C ASP A 113 4.86 -14.49 1.21
N HIS A 114 4.81 -14.27 -0.09
CA HIS A 114 4.55 -15.30 -1.09
C HIS A 114 5.88 -15.77 -1.69
N ASP A 115 5.86 -16.74 -2.60
CA ASP A 115 7.09 -17.32 -3.15
C ASP A 115 8.01 -16.27 -3.79
N THR A 116 7.45 -15.35 -4.59
CA THR A 116 8.24 -14.40 -5.38
C THR A 116 7.97 -12.94 -5.04
N TRP A 117 7.06 -12.67 -4.12
CA TRP A 117 6.66 -11.31 -3.77
C TRP A 117 6.08 -11.26 -2.36
N THR A 118 5.98 -10.06 -1.81
CA THR A 118 5.39 -9.83 -0.49
C THR A 118 4.17 -8.90 -0.65
N GLU A 119 3.06 -9.35 -0.09
CA GLU A 119 1.80 -8.61 -0.12
C GLU A 119 1.69 -7.72 1.12
N LEU A 120 1.30 -6.47 0.90
CA LEU A 120 0.98 -5.57 2.01
C LEU A 120 -0.48 -5.75 2.41
N ARG A 121 -0.70 -6.07 3.67
CA ARG A 121 -2.02 -6.10 4.29
C ARG A 121 -2.01 -5.21 5.52
N TYR A 122 -3.17 -4.95 6.06
CA TYR A 122 -3.33 -4.13 7.26
C TYR A 122 -4.25 -4.80 8.26
N SER A 123 -4.03 -4.47 9.53
CA SER A 123 -4.93 -4.84 10.61
C SER A 123 -5.10 -3.64 11.53
N GLU A 124 -6.19 -3.64 12.30
CA GLU A 124 -6.46 -2.56 13.26
C GLU A 124 -5.33 -2.48 14.28
N CYS A 125 -4.90 -1.27 14.60
CA CYS A 125 -3.92 -1.07 15.68
C CYS A 125 -4.54 -1.45 17.01
N PRO A 126 -3.78 -2.17 17.87
CA PRO A 126 -4.24 -2.49 19.21
C PRO A 126 -4.47 -1.26 20.08
#